data_e78f1623978111a8d49b6dee17a08ab4
#
_entry.id   e78f1623978111a8d49b6dee17a08ab4
#
_cell.length_a   1.000
_cell.length_b   1.000
_cell.length_c   1.000
_cell.angle_alpha   90.00
_cell.angle_beta   90.00
_cell.angle_gamma   90.00
#
_symmetry.space_group_name_H-M   'P 1'
#
loop_
_entity.id
_entity.type
_entity.pdbx_description
1 polymer ?
#
loop_
_entity_poly.entity_id
_entity_poly.type
_entity_poly.pdbx_seq_one_letter_code
_entity_poly.pdbx_strand_id
1 'polypeptide(L)'
;MLQVYKRMQRMREKYVDTLAKLYEYATTVYGKKQYTQWYDTKEGGYTFNSFKLKCDSLSKKLTQYGIGAGDKVAILAQSMPNWSVAFFSIVPFGRIAIPIL
;
A
#
# COMPACT_ATOMS: atom_id res chain seq x y z
N MET A 1 12.24 15.69 -14.33
CA MET A 1 11.74 16.34 -13.10
C MET A 1 10.42 17.04 -13.31
N LEU A 2 10.31 17.96 -14.29
CA LEU A 2 9.06 18.68 -14.56
C LEU A 2 7.91 17.75 -14.90
N GLN A 3 8.16 16.68 -15.67
CA GLN A 3 7.13 15.71 -16.04
C GLN A 3 6.64 14.90 -14.84
N VAL A 4 7.55 14.54 -13.91
CA VAL A 4 7.18 13.84 -12.69
C VAL A 4 6.30 14.74 -11.81
N TYR A 5 6.67 16.00 -11.67
CA TYR A 5 5.90 16.98 -10.90
C TYR A 5 4.49 17.17 -11.49
N LYS A 6 4.39 17.34 -12.80
CA LYS A 6 3.09 17.48 -13.50
C LYS A 6 2.23 16.23 -13.36
N ARG A 7 2.86 15.05 -13.37
CA ARG A 7 2.16 13.78 -13.19
C ARG A 7 1.63 13.66 -11.77
N MET A 8 2.43 14.05 -10.76
CA MET A 8 2.01 14.09 -9.35
C MET A 8 0.87 15.09 -9.13
N GLN A 9 0.92 16.27 -9.75
CA GLN A 9 -0.18 17.24 -9.67
C GLN A 9 -1.47 16.70 -10.28
N ARG A 10 -1.39 16.04 -11.44
CA ARG A 10 -2.57 15.45 -12.08
C ARG A 10 -3.18 14.34 -11.22
N MET A 11 -2.36 13.55 -10.54
CA MET A 11 -2.84 12.56 -9.59
C MET A 11 -3.62 13.24 -8.46
N ARG A 12 -3.04 14.27 -7.87
CA ARG A 12 -3.65 15.00 -6.76
C ARG A 12 -4.94 15.69 -7.15
N GLU A 13 -4.99 16.28 -8.32
CA GLU A 13 -6.15 17.05 -8.79
C GLU A 13 -7.33 16.18 -9.22
N LYS A 14 -7.07 15.01 -9.82
CA LYS A 14 -8.12 14.18 -10.41
C LYS A 14 -8.55 13.00 -9.56
N TYR A 15 -7.65 12.35 -8.84
CA TYR A 15 -7.92 11.00 -8.34
C TYR A 15 -7.48 10.72 -6.93
N VAL A 16 -6.59 11.53 -6.34
CA VAL A 16 -5.88 11.11 -5.14
C VAL A 16 -6.06 12.11 -4.01
N ASP A 17 -7.21 12.03 -3.37
CA ASP A 17 -7.48 12.77 -2.14
C ASP A 17 -7.51 11.85 -0.90
N THR A 18 -7.37 10.53 -1.08
CA THR A 18 -7.29 9.55 -0.01
C THR A 18 -6.22 8.51 -0.29
N LEU A 19 -5.75 7.83 0.76
CA LEU A 19 -4.80 6.72 0.61
C LEU A 19 -5.42 5.54 -0.16
N ALA A 20 -6.73 5.33 -0.05
CA ALA A 20 -7.42 4.31 -0.82
C ALA A 20 -7.34 4.61 -2.33
N LYS A 21 -7.58 5.84 -2.72
CA LYS A 21 -7.46 6.25 -4.12
C LYS A 21 -6.03 6.20 -4.64
N LEU A 22 -5.06 6.57 -3.80
CA LEU A 22 -3.64 6.43 -4.14
C LEU A 22 -3.27 4.97 -4.41
N TYR A 23 -3.69 4.08 -3.53
CA TYR A 23 -3.46 2.64 -3.66
C TYR A 23 -4.03 2.11 -4.97
N GLU A 24 -5.28 2.39 -5.27
CA GLU A 24 -5.92 1.96 -6.51
C GLU A 24 -5.24 2.54 -7.75
N TYR A 25 -4.93 3.83 -7.74
CA TYR A 25 -4.27 4.48 -8.87
C TYR A 25 -2.89 3.89 -9.14
N ALA A 26 -2.04 3.82 -8.11
CA ALA A 26 -0.66 3.36 -8.27
C ALA A 26 -0.60 1.89 -8.73
N THR A 27 -1.42 1.03 -8.17
CA THR A 27 -1.43 -0.39 -8.52
C THR A 27 -2.03 -0.65 -9.90
N THR A 28 -2.89 0.23 -10.38
CA THR A 28 -3.47 0.13 -11.73
C THR A 28 -2.51 0.67 -12.80
N VAL A 29 -1.96 1.86 -12.57
CA VAL A 29 -1.14 2.56 -13.58
C VAL A 29 0.27 2.01 -13.64
N TYR A 30 0.86 1.69 -12.50
CA TYR A 30 2.26 1.26 -12.40
C TYR A 30 2.43 -0.22 -12.08
N GLY A 31 1.42 -1.03 -12.33
CA GLY A 31 1.35 -2.42 -11.88
C GLY A 31 2.60 -3.26 -12.14
N LYS A 32 3.23 -3.11 -13.30
CA LYS A 32 4.42 -3.90 -13.66
C LYS A 32 5.73 -3.33 -13.13
N LYS A 33 5.70 -2.12 -12.56
CA LYS A 33 6.90 -1.46 -12.07
C LYS A 33 7.27 -1.94 -10.67
N GLN A 34 8.57 -1.93 -10.38
CA GLN A 34 9.08 -2.23 -9.05
C GLN A 34 8.63 -1.17 -8.07
N TYR A 35 8.04 -1.58 -6.95
CA TYR A 35 7.62 -0.71 -5.88
C TYR A 35 8.61 -0.70 -4.72
N THR A 36 8.96 -1.90 -4.22
CA THR A 36 9.88 -2.07 -3.09
C THR A 36 10.89 -3.16 -3.38
N GLN A 37 12.06 -3.08 -2.73
CA GLN A 37 13.02 -4.18 -2.74
C GLN A 37 13.80 -4.19 -1.42
N TRP A 38 14.42 -5.31 -1.10
CA TRP A 38 15.28 -5.41 0.06
C TRP A 38 16.56 -4.61 -0.18
N TYR A 39 17.06 -3.99 0.88
CA TYR A 39 18.21 -3.08 0.82
C TYR A 39 19.48 -3.74 0.28
N ASP A 40 19.78 -4.95 0.76
CA ASP A 40 21.03 -5.66 0.50
C ASP A 40 20.93 -6.73 -0.59
N THR A 41 19.77 -6.96 -1.15
CA THR A 41 19.56 -7.87 -2.27
C THR A 41 18.66 -7.22 -3.31
N LYS A 42 18.92 -7.52 -4.58
CA LYS A 42 18.00 -7.10 -5.65
C LYS A 42 16.79 -8.02 -5.78
N GLU A 43 16.77 -9.07 -4.97
CA GLU A 43 15.68 -10.03 -4.93
C GLU A 43 14.72 -9.69 -3.79
N GLY A 44 13.52 -10.19 -3.84
CA GLY A 44 12.55 -10.09 -2.76
C GLY A 44 11.98 -8.68 -2.64
N GLY A 45 11.20 -8.14 -3.06
CA GLY A 45 10.43 -6.92 -3.02
C GLY A 45 9.14 -7.14 -3.81
N TYR A 46 8.46 -6.09 -4.12
CA TYR A 46 7.18 -6.17 -4.81
C TYR A 46 7.15 -5.26 -6.03
N THR A 47 6.62 -5.74 -7.15
CA THR A 47 6.04 -4.86 -8.16
C THR A 47 4.72 -4.31 -7.61
N PHE A 48 4.17 -3.28 -8.23
CA PHE A 48 2.87 -2.77 -7.79
C PHE A 48 1.77 -3.83 -7.92
N ASN A 49 1.82 -4.69 -8.94
CA ASN A 49 0.87 -5.79 -9.08
C ASN A 49 0.97 -6.82 -7.95
N SER A 50 2.17 -7.30 -7.67
CA SER A 50 2.37 -8.29 -6.60
C SER A 50 2.08 -7.68 -5.22
N PHE A 51 2.39 -6.41 -5.03
CA PHE A 51 2.05 -5.65 -3.84
C PHE A 51 0.54 -5.61 -3.62
N LYS A 52 -0.23 -5.28 -4.68
CA LYS A 52 -1.69 -5.27 -4.60
C LYS A 52 -2.25 -6.63 -4.21
N LEU A 53 -1.76 -7.69 -4.81
CA LEU A 53 -2.21 -9.06 -4.48
C LEU A 53 -1.97 -9.38 -3.00
N LYS A 54 -0.82 -9.02 -2.47
CA LYS A 54 -0.50 -9.25 -1.05
C LYS A 54 -1.38 -8.42 -0.14
N CYS A 55 -1.59 -7.14 -0.45
CA CYS A 55 -2.44 -6.25 0.35
C CYS A 55 -3.89 -6.72 0.36
N ASP A 56 -4.43 -7.05 -0.80
CA ASP A 56 -5.81 -7.52 -0.92
C ASP A 56 -6.01 -8.85 -0.19
N SER A 57 -5.05 -9.77 -0.30
CA SER A 57 -5.08 -11.06 0.40
C SER A 57 -5.06 -10.88 1.92
N LEU A 58 -4.18 -10.02 2.43
CA LEU A 58 -4.09 -9.77 3.87
C LEU A 58 -5.35 -9.08 4.38
N SER A 59 -5.88 -8.10 3.63
CA SER A 59 -7.13 -7.43 3.98
C SER A 59 -8.30 -8.42 4.04
N LYS A 60 -8.38 -9.33 3.07
CA LYS A 60 -9.40 -10.38 3.07
C LYS A 60 -9.27 -11.28 4.30
N LYS A 61 -8.04 -11.62 4.67
CA LYS A 61 -7.78 -12.43 5.86
C LYS A 61 -8.21 -11.72 7.14
N LEU A 62 -7.93 -10.42 7.25
CA LEU A 62 -8.40 -9.61 8.38
C LEU A 62 -9.92 -9.64 8.47
N THR A 63 -10.60 -9.51 7.35
CA THR A 63 -12.07 -9.60 7.30
C THR A 63 -12.56 -10.96 7.79
N GLN A 64 -11.89 -12.05 7.42
CA GLN A 64 -12.23 -13.40 7.89
C GLN A 64 -12.09 -13.55 9.40
N TYR A 65 -11.17 -12.81 10.02
CA TYR A 65 -11.01 -12.78 11.48
C TYR A 65 -11.95 -11.80 12.17
N GLY A 66 -12.90 -11.19 11.43
CA GLY A 66 -13.86 -10.25 12.00
C GLY A 66 -13.33 -8.83 12.17
N ILE A 67 -12.20 -8.51 11.57
CA ILE A 67 -11.61 -7.16 11.65
C ILE A 67 -12.08 -6.36 10.43
N GLY A 68 -12.98 -5.42 10.66
CA GLY A 68 -13.61 -4.64 9.61
C GLY A 68 -13.31 -3.14 9.69
N ALA A 69 -14.05 -2.37 8.89
CA ALA A 69 -13.90 -0.92 8.84
C ALA A 69 -14.06 -0.30 10.22
N GLY A 70 -13.23 0.67 10.58
CA GLY A 70 -13.19 1.33 11.87
C GLY A 70 -12.37 0.61 12.93
N ASP A 71 -12.01 -0.65 12.73
CA ASP A 71 -11.18 -1.38 13.68
C ASP A 71 -9.72 -0.91 13.61
N LYS A 72 -9.05 -0.96 14.75
CA LYS A 72 -7.65 -0.56 14.90
C LYS A 72 -6.75 -1.77 14.79
N VAL A 73 -5.70 -1.66 13.98
CA VAL A 73 -4.73 -2.73 13.77
C VAL A 73 -3.32 -2.18 14.02
N ALA A 74 -2.62 -2.73 14.99
CA ALA A 74 -1.26 -2.33 15.31
C ALA A 74 -0.26 -2.98 14.34
N ILE A 75 0.75 -2.23 13.92
CA ILE A 75 1.87 -2.74 13.13
C ILE A 75 3.13 -2.65 13.98
N LEU A 76 3.66 -3.80 14.37
CA LEU A 76 4.92 -3.91 15.09
C LEU A 76 5.93 -4.62 14.20
N ALA A 77 6.67 -3.86 13.42
CA ALA A 77 7.64 -4.39 12.47
C ALA A 77 8.69 -3.35 12.11
N GLN A 78 9.84 -3.82 11.65
CA GLN A 78 10.85 -2.95 11.08
C GLN A 78 10.40 -2.42 9.72
N SER A 79 11.03 -1.32 9.27
CA SER A 79 10.78 -0.73 7.96
C SER A 79 11.33 -1.65 6.86
N MET A 80 10.48 -2.52 6.37
CA MET A 80 10.75 -3.53 5.34
C MET A 80 9.61 -3.53 4.31
N PRO A 81 9.77 -4.18 3.15
CA PRO A 81 8.68 -4.24 2.16
C PRO A 81 7.35 -4.73 2.75
N ASN A 82 7.38 -5.66 3.67
CA ASN A 82 6.17 -6.18 4.31
C ASN A 82 5.48 -5.18 5.23
N TRP A 83 6.19 -4.15 5.71
CA TRP A 83 5.55 -3.08 6.49
C TRP A 83 4.51 -2.34 5.62
N SER A 84 4.89 -2.01 4.38
CA SER A 84 3.96 -1.37 3.43
C SER A 84 2.77 -2.28 3.12
N VAL A 85 2.99 -3.58 2.98
CA VAL A 85 1.91 -4.54 2.76
C VAL A 85 0.92 -4.49 3.93
N ALA A 86 1.42 -4.51 5.16
CA ALA A 86 0.56 -4.41 6.34
C ALA A 86 -0.22 -3.08 6.34
N PHE A 87 0.46 -1.96 6.12
CA PHE A 87 -0.17 -0.64 6.13
C PHE A 87 -1.26 -0.53 5.07
N PHE A 88 -0.98 -0.93 3.83
CA PHE A 88 -1.94 -0.82 2.73
C PHE A 88 -2.96 -1.95 2.69
N SER A 89 -2.86 -2.94 3.57
CA SER A 89 -3.96 -3.89 3.82
C SER A 89 -4.95 -3.36 4.85
N ILE A 90 -4.57 -2.34 5.60
CA ILE A 90 -5.34 -1.77 6.70
C ILE A 90 -6.07 -0.51 6.23
N VAL A 91 -5.32 0.50 5.82
CA VAL A 91 -5.84 1.87 5.64
C VAL A 91 -6.78 2.01 4.44
N PRO A 92 -6.47 1.48 3.23
CA PRO A 92 -7.38 1.64 2.09
C PRO A 92 -8.74 0.97 2.27
N PHE A 93 -8.84 0.05 3.21
CA PHE A 93 -10.07 -0.74 3.45
C PHE A 93 -10.87 -0.22 4.65
N GLY A 94 -10.57 0.99 5.10
CA GLY A 94 -11.33 1.66 6.16
C GLY A 94 -10.93 1.30 7.59
N ARG A 95 -9.87 0.52 7.77
CA ARG A 95 -9.30 0.22 9.08
C ARG A 95 -8.32 1.29 9.51
N ILE A 96 -7.99 1.32 10.80
CA ILE A 96 -7.08 2.30 11.38
C ILE A 96 -5.75 1.63 11.69
N ALA A 97 -4.67 2.11 11.09
CA ALA A 97 -3.33 1.60 11.36
C ALA A 97 -2.70 2.32 12.56
N ILE A 98 -2.10 1.55 13.47
CA ILE A 98 -1.35 2.08 14.61
C ILE A 98 0.09 1.57 14.49
N PRO A 99 0.99 2.33 13.85
CA PRO A 99 2.39 1.95 13.77
C PRO A 99 3.05 2.06 15.15
N ILE A 100 3.81 1.04 15.52
CA ILE A 100 4.55 1.00 16.78
C ILE A 100 6.04 1.02 16.44
N LEU A 101 6.73 2.03 16.96
CA LEU A 101 8.16 2.21 16.72
C LEU A 101 9.00 1.36 17.67
#